data_14d4120f75d5ccb0a2b4099ddc11a968
#
_entry.id   14d4120f75d5ccb0a2b4099ddc11a968
#
_cell.length_a   1.000
_cell.length_b   1.000
_cell.length_c   1.000
_cell.angle_alpha   90.00
_cell.angle_beta   90.00
_cell.angle_gamma   90.00
#
_symmetry.space_group_name_H-M   'P 1'
#
loop_
_entity.id
_entity.type
_entity.pdbx_description
1 polymer ?
#
loop_
_entity_poly.entity_id
_entity_poly.type
_entity_poly.pdbx_seq_one_letter_code
_entity_poly.pdbx_strand_id
1 'polypeptide(L)'
;MKNKKIYPWVVVGLLWVVALLNYMDRQMLSTMQEAMKVDIVELNKAEAFGALMAVFLWIYGFMSPVAGVIADRVSRKWLIVGSLFVWSAVTYLMGYATDFHELYWLRATMGVSEALYIPSALSLIANWHQDKSRSLAIGIHMTGLYTGQAIGGFGATVAAAFSWQLTFHWFGIVGIVYALVLVLFLHENPTHIKIEKLAKETPRKKGSVFSGLAIVLSNWAFWIILFYFAAPSLPGWATKNWLPTLFSESLNIPMAEAGPISTITIALSSFIGVIVGGVLSDKWVQKNIRGRVYTGAIGLGLTVPSLLLLGFGHSFVSVVGAGLLFGVGYGIFDANNMPILCQFVSDKHRGTAYGIMNMTGVFAGAAVTELLGKWTDGGGLGQGFAMLSVIVLVALALQLFFLRPKTDNMVD
;
A
#
# COMPACT_ATOMS: atom_id res chain seq x y z
N MET A 1 22.93 16.95 -24.20
CA MET A 1 21.54 17.41 -24.27
C MET A 1 20.66 16.19 -24.17
N LYS A 2 20.08 15.89 -22.99
CA LYS A 2 19.17 14.74 -22.77
C LYS A 2 17.92 14.98 -23.62
N ASN A 3 17.58 14.00 -24.45
CA ASN A 3 16.42 14.04 -25.35
C ASN A 3 15.15 14.36 -24.54
N LYS A 4 14.66 15.60 -24.60
CA LYS A 4 13.60 16.14 -23.72
C LYS A 4 12.30 15.33 -23.73
N LYS A 5 12.11 14.47 -24.75
CA LYS A 5 10.91 13.63 -24.91
C LYS A 5 11.04 12.26 -24.23
N ILE A 6 12.24 11.70 -24.10
CA ILE A 6 12.47 10.34 -23.57
C ILE A 6 12.73 10.36 -22.07
N TYR A 7 13.43 11.36 -21.57
CA TYR A 7 13.86 11.40 -20.17
C TYR A 7 12.70 11.32 -19.14
N PRO A 8 11.51 11.92 -19.35
CA PRO A 8 10.38 11.71 -18.45
C PRO A 8 10.03 10.24 -18.24
N TRP A 9 10.09 9.42 -19.31
CA TRP A 9 9.83 7.97 -19.22
C TRP A 9 10.97 7.21 -18.56
N VAL A 10 12.21 7.68 -18.70
CA VAL A 10 13.35 7.15 -17.93
C VAL A 10 13.14 7.36 -16.43
N VAL A 11 12.63 8.53 -16.02
CA VAL A 11 12.27 8.79 -14.61
C VAL A 11 11.21 7.81 -14.13
N VAL A 12 10.17 7.53 -14.93
CA VAL A 12 9.14 6.53 -14.59
C VAL A 12 9.77 5.15 -14.43
N GLY A 13 10.63 4.72 -15.35
CA GLY A 13 11.33 3.43 -15.27
C GLY A 13 12.23 3.32 -14.03
N LEU A 14 12.99 4.38 -13.71
CA LEU A 14 13.81 4.41 -12.50
C LEU A 14 12.96 4.30 -11.23
N LEU A 15 11.85 5.03 -11.16
CA LEU A 15 10.95 4.99 -10.01
C LEU A 15 10.11 3.71 -9.96
N TRP A 16 9.87 3.05 -11.09
CA TRP A 16 9.24 1.74 -11.14
C TRP A 16 10.06 0.69 -10.39
N VAL A 17 11.39 0.68 -10.60
CA VAL A 17 12.27 -0.23 -9.84
C VAL A 17 12.25 0.09 -8.35
N VAL A 18 12.22 1.37 -7.95
CA VAL A 18 12.09 1.74 -6.53
C VAL A 18 10.77 1.22 -5.94
N ALA A 19 9.67 1.37 -6.68
CA ALA A 19 8.36 0.87 -6.29
C ALA A 19 8.35 -0.66 -6.11
N LEU A 20 9.01 -1.36 -7.04
CA LEU A 20 9.21 -2.81 -6.95
C LEU A 20 9.97 -3.18 -5.67
N LEU A 21 11.14 -2.57 -5.42
CA LEU A 21 11.95 -2.85 -4.24
C LEU A 21 11.19 -2.56 -2.94
N ASN A 22 10.44 -1.45 -2.89
CA ASN A 22 9.66 -1.05 -1.72
C ASN A 22 8.62 -2.11 -1.31
N TYR A 23 7.83 -2.61 -2.26
CA TYR A 23 6.81 -3.61 -1.96
C TYR A 23 7.37 -5.02 -1.82
N MET A 24 8.49 -5.30 -2.49
CA MET A 24 9.22 -6.55 -2.34
C MET A 24 9.73 -6.73 -0.91
N ASP A 25 10.37 -5.70 -0.33
CA ASP A 25 10.85 -5.72 1.06
C ASP A 25 9.72 -5.95 2.07
N ARG A 26 8.58 -5.28 1.88
CA ARG A 26 7.40 -5.47 2.73
C ARG A 26 6.84 -6.88 2.65
N GLN A 27 6.70 -7.40 1.43
CA GLN A 27 6.07 -8.70 1.20
C GLN A 27 6.99 -9.86 1.56
N MET A 28 8.30 -9.69 1.38
CA MET A 28 9.29 -10.70 1.74
C MET A 28 9.18 -11.09 3.21
N LEU A 29 9.10 -10.11 4.12
CA LEU A 29 9.01 -10.38 5.55
C LEU A 29 7.78 -11.24 5.90
N SER A 30 6.63 -11.02 5.25
CA SER A 30 5.39 -11.78 5.55
C SER A 30 5.52 -13.28 5.33
N THR A 31 6.55 -13.73 4.63
CA THR A 31 6.85 -15.14 4.37
C THR A 31 7.98 -15.69 5.22
N MET A 32 8.67 -14.86 6.00
CA MET A 32 9.94 -15.22 6.65
C MET A 32 9.80 -15.78 8.07
N GLN A 33 8.62 -15.75 8.68
CA GLN A 33 8.42 -16.14 10.07
C GLN A 33 9.02 -17.52 10.36
N GLU A 34 8.71 -18.52 9.53
CA GLU A 34 9.17 -19.91 9.73
C GLU A 34 10.69 -20.06 9.68
N ALA A 35 11.37 -19.26 8.83
CA ALA A 35 12.81 -19.26 8.74
C ALA A 35 13.48 -18.52 9.91
N MET A 36 12.85 -17.43 10.40
CA MET A 36 13.41 -16.56 11.44
C MET A 36 13.22 -17.12 12.85
N LYS A 37 12.12 -17.83 13.12
CA LYS A 37 11.79 -18.36 14.46
C LYS A 37 12.80 -19.38 14.98
N VAL A 38 13.64 -19.96 14.10
CA VAL A 38 14.70 -20.90 14.45
C VAL A 38 15.78 -20.19 15.28
N ASP A 39 16.10 -18.94 14.93
CA ASP A 39 17.15 -18.17 15.59
C ASP A 39 16.55 -17.15 16.61
N ILE A 40 15.32 -16.68 16.39
CA ILE A 40 14.64 -15.67 17.21
C ILE A 40 13.40 -16.30 17.84
N VAL A 41 13.55 -16.73 19.09
CA VAL A 41 12.58 -17.57 19.81
C VAL A 41 11.21 -16.91 19.98
N GLU A 42 11.17 -15.59 20.13
CA GLU A 42 9.92 -14.82 20.27
C GLU A 42 9.01 -14.98 19.06
N LEU A 43 9.58 -15.19 17.87
CA LEU A 43 8.83 -15.39 16.61
C LEU A 43 8.15 -16.78 16.50
N ASN A 44 8.33 -17.66 17.49
CA ASN A 44 7.49 -18.84 17.63
C ASN A 44 6.03 -18.49 17.91
N LYS A 45 5.76 -17.28 18.43
CA LYS A 45 4.40 -16.73 18.58
C LYS A 45 4.06 -15.89 17.36
N ALA A 46 2.95 -16.19 16.70
CA ALA A 46 2.44 -15.39 15.60
C ALA A 46 2.03 -13.98 16.05
N GLU A 47 1.65 -13.81 17.34
CA GLU A 47 1.42 -12.49 17.93
C GLU A 47 2.67 -11.60 17.82
N ALA A 48 3.86 -12.10 18.17
CA ALA A 48 5.10 -11.35 18.07
C ALA A 48 5.41 -10.99 16.60
N PHE A 49 5.22 -11.92 15.69
CA PHE A 49 5.42 -11.66 14.26
C PHE A 49 4.39 -10.65 13.72
N GLY A 50 3.14 -10.72 14.14
CA GLY A 50 2.11 -9.72 13.85
C GLY A 50 2.50 -8.32 14.35
N ALA A 51 3.03 -8.22 15.58
CA ALA A 51 3.54 -6.96 16.12
C ALA A 51 4.74 -6.41 15.32
N LEU A 52 5.65 -7.28 14.87
CA LEU A 52 6.78 -6.91 14.01
C LEU A 52 6.33 -6.35 12.66
N MET A 53 5.28 -6.91 12.06
CA MET A 53 4.70 -6.37 10.82
C MET A 53 3.91 -5.09 11.09
N ALA A 54 3.17 -5.01 12.21
CA ALA A 54 2.29 -3.90 12.54
C ALA A 54 3.06 -2.63 12.92
N VAL A 55 4.21 -2.72 13.62
CA VAL A 55 5.00 -1.54 14.02
C VAL A 55 5.40 -0.70 12.82
N PHE A 56 5.78 -1.32 11.72
CA PHE A 56 6.05 -0.63 10.47
C PHE A 56 4.83 0.21 10.02
N LEU A 57 3.63 -0.38 10.06
CA LEU A 57 2.40 0.30 9.62
C LEU A 57 2.01 1.44 10.57
N TRP A 58 2.16 1.25 11.88
CA TRP A 58 1.92 2.32 12.86
C TRP A 58 2.81 3.52 12.59
N ILE A 59 4.11 3.30 12.47
CA ILE A 59 5.07 4.37 12.23
C ILE A 59 4.88 5.00 10.85
N TYR A 60 4.69 4.20 9.80
CA TYR A 60 4.40 4.68 8.45
C TYR A 60 3.14 5.56 8.41
N GLY A 61 2.06 5.14 9.09
CA GLY A 61 0.82 5.90 9.17
C GLY A 61 0.99 7.25 9.86
N PHE A 62 1.69 7.30 11.01
CA PHE A 62 2.00 8.55 11.69
C PHE A 62 2.91 9.47 10.86
N MET A 63 3.85 8.89 10.13
CA MET A 63 4.79 9.66 9.29
C MET A 63 4.17 10.16 7.98
N SER A 64 3.10 9.53 7.48
CA SER A 64 2.49 9.87 6.18
C SER A 64 2.11 11.36 6.03
N PRO A 65 1.44 12.03 6.99
CA PRO A 65 1.16 13.46 6.90
C PRO A 65 2.42 14.33 6.94
N VAL A 66 3.40 13.92 7.77
CA VAL A 66 4.70 14.62 7.91
C VAL A 66 5.50 14.51 6.61
N ALA A 67 5.49 13.34 6.00
CA ALA A 67 6.17 13.05 4.75
C ALA A 67 5.66 13.93 3.59
N GLY A 68 4.36 14.16 3.52
CA GLY A 68 3.77 15.09 2.55
C GLY A 68 4.32 16.52 2.70
N VAL A 69 4.38 17.03 3.94
CA VAL A 69 4.92 18.37 4.23
C VAL A 69 6.42 18.46 3.91
N ILE A 70 7.18 17.40 4.19
CA ILE A 70 8.62 17.35 3.87
C ILE A 70 8.83 17.32 2.35
N ALA A 71 8.04 16.51 1.63
CA ALA A 71 8.11 16.39 0.16
C ALA A 71 7.85 17.72 -0.57
N ASP A 72 7.06 18.62 0.03
CA ASP A 72 6.80 19.96 -0.51
C ASP A 72 7.95 20.96 -0.26
N ARG A 73 8.85 20.68 0.68
CA ARG A 73 9.91 21.61 1.10
C ARG A 73 11.31 21.21 0.67
N VAL A 74 11.54 19.92 0.50
CA VAL A 74 12.85 19.33 0.22
C VAL A 74 12.87 18.81 -1.23
N SER A 75 14.06 18.68 -1.81
CA SER A 75 14.27 18.09 -3.14
C SER A 75 13.71 16.67 -3.18
N ARG A 76 12.76 16.41 -4.08
CA ARG A 76 12.11 15.11 -4.26
C ARG A 76 13.10 14.02 -4.64
N LYS A 77 14.11 14.36 -5.46
CA LYS A 77 15.22 13.46 -5.79
C LYS A 77 15.91 12.95 -4.53
N TRP A 78 16.34 13.87 -3.64
CA TRP A 78 17.11 13.50 -2.46
C TRP A 78 16.25 12.79 -1.40
N LEU A 79 14.96 13.10 -1.34
CA LEU A 79 14.04 12.35 -0.48
C LEU A 79 13.88 10.91 -0.96
N ILE A 80 13.72 10.68 -2.27
CA ILE A 80 13.61 9.33 -2.85
C ILE A 80 14.91 8.55 -2.64
N VAL A 81 16.06 9.14 -2.97
CA VAL A 81 17.37 8.50 -2.81
C VAL A 81 17.67 8.19 -1.36
N GLY A 82 17.49 9.17 -0.46
CA GLY A 82 17.73 9.01 0.97
C GLY A 82 16.78 7.98 1.61
N SER A 83 15.51 8.03 1.24
CA SER A 83 14.51 7.06 1.69
C SER A 83 14.90 5.64 1.26
N LEU A 84 15.19 5.42 -0.03
CA LEU A 84 15.62 4.11 -0.54
C LEU A 84 16.90 3.63 0.16
N PHE A 85 17.91 4.49 0.31
CA PHE A 85 19.15 4.13 0.97
C PHE A 85 18.92 3.71 2.41
N VAL A 86 18.13 4.48 3.19
CA VAL A 86 17.88 4.20 4.61
C VAL A 86 17.12 2.90 4.78
N TRP A 87 15.98 2.70 4.06
CA TRP A 87 15.25 1.45 4.28
C TRP A 87 16.04 0.22 3.79
N SER A 88 16.82 0.34 2.71
CA SER A 88 17.65 -0.76 2.22
C SER A 88 18.81 -1.08 3.17
N ALA A 89 19.42 -0.04 3.80
CA ALA A 89 20.40 -0.23 4.85
C ALA A 89 19.78 -0.91 6.08
N VAL A 90 18.56 -0.52 6.45
CA VAL A 90 17.80 -1.17 7.52
C VAL A 90 17.50 -2.64 7.18
N THR A 91 17.05 -2.92 5.95
CA THR A 91 16.84 -4.30 5.46
C THR A 91 18.14 -5.11 5.57
N TYR A 92 19.26 -4.54 5.16
CA TYR A 92 20.57 -5.19 5.29
C TYR A 92 20.93 -5.49 6.76
N LEU A 93 20.69 -4.53 7.66
CA LEU A 93 20.95 -4.66 9.10
C LEU A 93 20.02 -5.69 9.76
N MET A 94 18.80 -5.86 9.28
CA MET A 94 17.91 -6.91 9.79
C MET A 94 18.52 -8.31 9.66
N GLY A 95 19.39 -8.56 8.67
CA GLY A 95 20.11 -9.82 8.53
C GLY A 95 21.15 -10.08 9.63
N TYR A 96 21.51 -9.09 10.45
CA TYR A 96 22.39 -9.25 11.61
C TYR A 96 21.62 -9.33 12.93
N ALA A 97 20.30 -9.14 12.91
CA ALA A 97 19.52 -9.13 14.15
C ALA A 97 19.58 -10.48 14.86
N THR A 98 19.81 -10.46 16.16
CA THR A 98 19.93 -11.63 17.03
C THR A 98 18.73 -11.80 17.95
N ASP A 99 17.91 -10.75 18.11
CA ASP A 99 16.73 -10.78 18.95
C ASP A 99 15.57 -10.02 18.34
N PHE A 100 14.39 -10.18 18.95
CA PHE A 100 13.15 -9.55 18.51
C PHE A 100 13.19 -8.03 18.61
N HIS A 101 13.83 -7.44 19.64
CA HIS A 101 13.85 -6.00 19.85
C HIS A 101 14.64 -5.28 18.75
N GLU A 102 15.76 -5.86 18.31
CA GLU A 102 16.55 -5.33 17.20
C GLU A 102 15.70 -5.29 15.92
N LEU A 103 15.03 -6.39 15.57
CA LEU A 103 14.12 -6.43 14.42
C LEU A 103 13.00 -5.40 14.53
N TYR A 104 12.40 -5.28 15.73
CA TYR A 104 11.27 -4.38 15.97
C TYR A 104 11.66 -2.92 15.72
N TRP A 105 12.80 -2.46 16.26
CA TRP A 105 13.26 -1.09 16.05
C TRP A 105 13.77 -0.82 14.63
N LEU A 106 14.38 -1.81 13.99
CA LEU A 106 14.73 -1.72 12.56
C LEU A 106 13.47 -1.56 11.71
N ARG A 107 12.42 -2.34 11.96
CA ARG A 107 11.12 -2.20 11.27
C ARG A 107 10.45 -0.85 11.53
N ALA A 108 10.50 -0.34 12.75
CA ALA A 108 10.01 1.00 13.07
C ALA A 108 10.75 2.08 12.26
N THR A 109 12.08 2.01 12.19
CA THR A 109 12.92 2.92 11.40
C THR A 109 12.61 2.85 9.91
N MET A 110 12.36 1.64 9.38
CA MET A 110 11.92 1.44 8.00
C MET A 110 10.61 2.18 7.71
N GLY A 111 9.63 2.13 8.64
CA GLY A 111 8.36 2.85 8.52
C GLY A 111 8.52 4.37 8.36
N VAL A 112 9.49 4.97 9.07
CA VAL A 112 9.82 6.39 8.92
C VAL A 112 10.34 6.70 7.52
N SER A 113 11.31 5.91 7.05
CA SER A 113 11.98 6.19 5.77
C SER A 113 11.05 5.94 4.57
N GLU A 114 10.31 4.85 4.57
CA GLU A 114 9.43 4.50 3.45
C GLU A 114 8.23 5.43 3.28
N ALA A 115 7.76 6.06 4.36
CA ALA A 115 6.68 7.05 4.29
C ALA A 115 7.02 8.24 3.38
N LEU A 116 8.31 8.58 3.24
CA LEU A 116 8.79 9.68 2.40
C LEU A 116 8.77 9.35 0.89
N TYR A 117 8.74 8.06 0.52
CA TYR A 117 8.93 7.65 -0.86
C TYR A 117 7.73 7.98 -1.77
N ILE A 118 6.54 7.44 -1.48
CA ILE A 118 5.38 7.52 -2.38
C ILE A 118 4.98 8.96 -2.71
N PRO A 119 4.82 9.88 -1.73
CA PRO A 119 4.49 11.28 -2.03
C PRO A 119 5.53 11.95 -2.93
N SER A 120 6.82 11.69 -2.66
CA SER A 120 7.93 12.26 -3.42
C SER A 120 7.98 11.71 -4.85
N ALA A 121 7.78 10.40 -5.03
CA ALA A 121 7.79 9.74 -6.32
C ALA A 121 6.64 10.21 -7.22
N LEU A 122 5.40 10.22 -6.71
CA LEU A 122 4.22 10.68 -7.45
C LEU A 122 4.34 12.15 -7.83
N SER A 123 4.86 12.99 -6.93
CA SER A 123 5.11 14.41 -7.20
C SER A 123 6.18 14.58 -8.29
N LEU A 124 7.28 13.81 -8.24
CA LEU A 124 8.33 13.88 -9.25
C LEU A 124 7.85 13.42 -10.62
N ILE A 125 7.07 12.34 -10.70
CA ILE A 125 6.43 11.90 -11.95
C ILE A 125 5.51 12.99 -12.50
N ALA A 126 4.66 13.58 -11.66
CA ALA A 126 3.76 14.65 -12.06
C ALA A 126 4.49 15.90 -12.57
N ASN A 127 5.69 16.19 -12.08
CA ASN A 127 6.51 17.30 -12.54
C ASN A 127 7.17 17.08 -13.92
N TRP A 128 7.37 15.81 -14.30
CA TRP A 128 7.91 15.45 -15.61
C TRP A 128 6.82 15.18 -16.66
N HIS A 129 5.61 14.76 -16.22
CA HIS A 129 4.49 14.40 -17.07
C HIS A 129 3.31 15.36 -16.88
N GLN A 130 2.88 16.01 -17.97
CA GLN A 130 1.74 16.92 -17.99
C GLN A 130 0.51 16.23 -18.58
N ASP A 131 -0.66 16.71 -18.24
CA ASP A 131 -2.04 16.35 -18.59
C ASP A 131 -2.29 15.03 -19.33
N LYS A 132 -1.76 14.86 -20.56
CA LYS A 132 -2.05 13.70 -21.42
C LYS A 132 -1.31 12.42 -21.03
N SER A 133 -0.21 12.52 -20.30
CA SER A 133 0.66 11.35 -19.98
C SER A 133 0.82 11.09 -18.49
N ARG A 134 0.35 11.98 -17.61
CA ARG A 134 0.50 11.87 -16.16
C ARG A 134 -0.13 10.61 -15.59
N SER A 135 -1.39 10.35 -15.94
CA SER A 135 -2.12 9.17 -15.46
C SER A 135 -1.48 7.87 -15.91
N LEU A 136 -1.03 7.81 -17.18
CA LEU A 136 -0.32 6.64 -17.70
C LEU A 136 1.03 6.43 -16.98
N ALA A 137 1.78 7.49 -16.76
CA ALA A 137 3.07 7.43 -16.07
C ALA A 137 2.93 6.94 -14.62
N ILE A 138 1.93 7.47 -13.89
CA ILE A 138 1.60 7.01 -12.54
C ILE A 138 1.12 5.54 -12.57
N GLY A 139 0.26 5.18 -13.53
CA GLY A 139 -0.21 3.81 -13.71
C GLY A 139 0.93 2.82 -13.93
N ILE A 140 1.91 3.14 -14.79
CA ILE A 140 3.10 2.32 -14.99
C ILE A 140 3.90 2.20 -13.69
N HIS A 141 4.13 3.31 -12.97
CA HIS A 141 4.81 3.28 -11.68
C HIS A 141 4.11 2.35 -10.68
N MET A 142 2.77 2.39 -10.60
CA MET A 142 1.98 1.53 -9.72
C MET A 142 2.10 0.04 -10.05
N THR A 143 2.34 -0.33 -11.33
CA THR A 143 2.61 -1.75 -11.68
C THR A 143 3.88 -2.29 -11.00
N GLY A 144 4.85 -1.42 -10.69
CA GLY A 144 6.04 -1.78 -9.92
C GLY A 144 5.69 -2.30 -8.53
N LEU A 145 4.70 -1.70 -7.86
CA LEU A 145 4.24 -2.15 -6.53
C LEU A 145 3.66 -3.58 -6.59
N TYR A 146 2.80 -3.86 -7.56
CA TYR A 146 2.24 -5.21 -7.74
C TYR A 146 3.31 -6.24 -8.10
N THR A 147 4.27 -5.86 -8.95
CA THR A 147 5.39 -6.74 -9.30
C THR A 147 6.27 -7.02 -8.09
N GLY A 148 6.58 -5.99 -7.28
CA GLY A 148 7.31 -6.13 -6.03
C GLY A 148 6.59 -7.03 -5.03
N GLN A 149 5.27 -6.87 -4.88
CA GLN A 149 4.46 -7.73 -4.03
C GLN A 149 4.50 -9.20 -4.48
N ALA A 150 4.41 -9.47 -5.78
CA ALA A 150 4.49 -10.82 -6.32
C ALA A 150 5.87 -11.45 -6.06
N ILE A 151 6.96 -10.73 -6.35
CA ILE A 151 8.33 -11.21 -6.19
C ILE A 151 8.69 -11.37 -4.70
N GLY A 152 8.23 -10.49 -3.83
CA GLY A 152 8.47 -10.56 -2.39
C GLY A 152 7.96 -11.85 -1.76
N GLY A 153 6.96 -12.50 -2.34
CA GLY A 153 6.47 -13.81 -1.92
C GLY A 153 7.52 -14.91 -1.93
N PHE A 154 8.57 -14.76 -2.74
CA PHE A 154 9.69 -15.71 -2.79
C PHE A 154 10.69 -15.58 -1.62
N GLY A 155 10.43 -14.69 -0.65
CA GLY A 155 11.30 -14.53 0.51
C GLY A 155 11.60 -15.84 1.22
N ALA A 156 10.56 -16.62 1.56
CA ALA A 156 10.75 -17.93 2.18
C ALA A 156 11.47 -18.95 1.27
N THR A 157 11.24 -18.90 -0.05
CA THR A 157 11.91 -19.76 -1.02
C THR A 157 13.41 -19.50 -1.04
N VAL A 158 13.81 -18.24 -1.04
CA VAL A 158 15.23 -17.83 -0.99
C VAL A 158 15.83 -18.17 0.39
N ALA A 159 15.09 -17.92 1.47
CA ALA A 159 15.52 -18.23 2.83
C ALA A 159 15.72 -19.74 3.05
N ALA A 160 14.87 -20.58 2.45
CA ALA A 160 15.01 -22.04 2.51
C ALA A 160 16.23 -22.56 1.72
N ALA A 161 16.61 -21.88 0.62
CA ALA A 161 17.76 -22.25 -0.19
C ALA A 161 19.11 -21.82 0.43
N PHE A 162 19.10 -20.71 1.19
CA PHE A 162 20.33 -20.12 1.75
C PHE A 162 20.19 -19.89 3.26
N SER A 163 19.64 -18.74 3.66
CA SER A 163 19.23 -18.39 5.03
C SER A 163 18.39 -17.11 4.98
N TRP A 164 17.61 -16.83 6.04
CA TRP A 164 16.85 -15.59 6.15
C TRP A 164 17.78 -14.38 6.30
N GLN A 165 18.91 -14.52 7.01
CA GLN A 165 19.91 -13.47 7.19
C GLN A 165 20.49 -13.06 5.83
N LEU A 166 20.94 -14.02 5.04
CA LEU A 166 21.53 -13.78 3.73
C LEU A 166 20.50 -13.18 2.76
N THR A 167 19.24 -13.58 2.88
CA THR A 167 18.14 -13.02 2.11
C THR A 167 18.01 -11.51 2.39
N PHE A 168 17.96 -11.09 3.65
CA PHE A 168 17.94 -9.67 4.01
C PHE A 168 19.18 -8.92 3.53
N HIS A 169 20.36 -9.51 3.64
CA HIS A 169 21.60 -8.89 3.15
C HIS A 169 21.56 -8.64 1.64
N TRP A 170 21.15 -9.62 0.85
CA TRP A 170 21.08 -9.45 -0.60
C TRP A 170 20.07 -8.38 -1.02
N PHE A 171 18.87 -8.41 -0.43
CA PHE A 171 17.84 -7.42 -0.75
C PHE A 171 18.29 -6.01 -0.34
N GLY A 172 18.89 -5.87 0.84
CA GLY A 172 19.44 -4.60 1.29
C GLY A 172 20.55 -4.07 0.37
N ILE A 173 21.51 -4.90 -0.03
CA ILE A 173 22.60 -4.53 -0.95
C ILE A 173 22.05 -4.07 -2.30
N VAL A 174 21.08 -4.80 -2.88
CA VAL A 174 20.46 -4.43 -4.15
C VAL A 174 19.85 -3.03 -4.06
N GLY A 175 19.13 -2.72 -2.98
CA GLY A 175 18.54 -1.40 -2.79
C GLY A 175 19.57 -0.30 -2.57
N ILE A 176 20.64 -0.55 -1.78
CA ILE A 176 21.74 0.40 -1.57
C ILE A 176 22.44 0.72 -2.90
N VAL A 177 22.77 -0.32 -3.69
CA VAL A 177 23.39 -0.14 -5.02
C VAL A 177 22.44 0.63 -5.94
N TYR A 178 21.16 0.34 -5.90
CA TYR A 178 20.18 1.06 -6.71
C TYR A 178 20.01 2.53 -6.28
N ALA A 179 20.13 2.84 -4.99
CA ALA A 179 20.18 4.23 -4.53
C ALA A 179 21.34 5.00 -5.15
N LEU A 180 22.54 4.39 -5.29
CA LEU A 180 23.67 5.00 -5.98
C LEU A 180 23.38 5.22 -7.48
N VAL A 181 22.70 4.28 -8.14
CA VAL A 181 22.23 4.47 -9.53
C VAL A 181 21.31 5.70 -9.63
N LEU A 182 20.39 5.87 -8.67
CA LEU A 182 19.50 7.03 -8.66
C LEU A 182 20.23 8.35 -8.42
N VAL A 183 21.29 8.38 -7.62
CA VAL A 183 22.13 9.58 -7.45
C VAL A 183 22.63 10.08 -8.81
N LEU A 184 23.05 9.16 -9.69
CA LEU A 184 23.62 9.48 -10.99
C LEU A 184 22.56 9.80 -12.05
N PHE A 185 21.48 9.04 -12.10
CA PHE A 185 20.53 9.07 -13.22
C PHE A 185 19.22 9.80 -12.95
N LEU A 186 18.77 9.91 -11.69
CA LEU A 186 17.53 10.60 -11.35
C LEU A 186 17.76 12.10 -11.25
N HIS A 187 16.97 12.89 -11.96
CA HIS A 187 17.03 14.36 -11.92
C HIS A 187 15.65 14.95 -11.79
N GLU A 188 15.56 16.09 -11.12
CA GLU A 188 14.34 16.89 -11.06
C GLU A 188 14.15 17.71 -12.35
N ASN A 189 12.91 18.08 -12.64
CA ASN A 189 12.60 18.92 -13.80
C ASN A 189 13.04 20.37 -13.54
N PRO A 190 14.03 20.91 -14.28
CA PRO A 190 14.57 22.26 -14.05
C PRO A 190 13.52 23.35 -14.16
N THR A 191 12.53 23.17 -15.05
CA THR A 191 11.43 24.12 -15.24
C THR A 191 10.56 24.23 -14.01
N HIS A 192 10.21 23.08 -13.38
CA HIS A 192 9.44 23.06 -12.14
C HIS A 192 10.19 23.66 -10.96
N ILE A 193 11.48 23.40 -10.82
CA ILE A 193 12.33 24.02 -9.79
C ILE A 193 12.28 25.55 -9.89
N LYS A 194 12.34 26.08 -11.12
CA LYS A 194 12.28 27.51 -11.36
C LYS A 194 10.93 28.12 -10.99
N ILE A 195 9.84 27.45 -11.36
CA ILE A 195 8.47 27.85 -11.01
C ILE A 195 8.26 27.83 -9.49
N GLU A 196 8.72 26.80 -8.78
CA GLU A 196 8.61 26.72 -7.32
C GLU A 196 9.42 27.79 -6.59
N LYS A 197 10.62 28.14 -7.10
CA LYS A 197 11.38 29.25 -6.52
C LYS A 197 10.65 30.58 -6.68
N LEU A 198 10.11 30.88 -7.85
CA LEU A 198 9.29 32.09 -8.10
C LEU A 198 8.01 32.12 -7.26
N ALA A 199 7.36 30.96 -7.07
CA ALA A 199 6.16 30.87 -6.25
C ALA A 199 6.44 31.03 -4.73
N LYS A 200 7.66 30.75 -4.26
CA LYS A 200 8.06 30.98 -2.87
C LYS A 200 8.36 32.46 -2.59
N GLU A 201 8.70 33.23 -3.62
CA GLU A 201 8.95 34.67 -3.53
C GLU A 201 7.63 35.49 -3.49
N THR A 202 6.50 34.92 -3.92
CA THR A 202 5.19 35.54 -3.81
C THR A 202 4.51 35.14 -2.51
N PRO A 203 4.08 36.12 -1.66
CA PRO A 203 3.45 35.81 -0.38
C PRO A 203 2.06 35.20 -0.60
N ARG A 204 1.96 33.88 -0.68
CA ARG A 204 0.70 33.18 -0.57
C ARG A 204 0.25 33.18 0.89
N LYS A 205 -0.95 33.67 1.17
CA LYS A 205 -1.62 33.42 2.45
C LYS A 205 -1.69 31.91 2.65
N LYS A 206 -0.80 31.38 3.50
CA LYS A 206 -0.83 29.97 3.91
C LYS A 206 -2.12 29.78 4.71
N GLY A 207 -3.13 29.17 4.13
CA GLY A 207 -4.22 28.60 4.91
C GLY A 207 -3.60 27.63 5.93
N SER A 208 -3.96 27.73 7.19
CA SER A 208 -3.46 26.82 8.23
C SER A 208 -3.87 25.39 7.85
N VAL A 209 -2.92 24.44 7.92
CA VAL A 209 -3.21 23.01 7.74
C VAL A 209 -4.32 22.55 8.68
N PHE A 210 -4.35 23.13 9.89
CA PHE A 210 -5.39 22.88 10.90
C PHE A 210 -6.79 23.37 10.47
N SER A 211 -6.89 24.46 9.70
CA SER A 211 -8.19 24.93 9.20
C SER A 211 -8.76 23.98 8.14
N GLY A 212 -7.92 23.47 7.25
CA GLY A 212 -8.32 22.46 6.27
C GLY A 212 -8.76 21.14 6.93
N LEU A 213 -8.04 20.72 7.97
CA LEU A 213 -8.38 19.55 8.76
C LEU A 213 -9.75 19.71 9.46
N ALA A 214 -9.98 20.85 10.13
CA ALA A 214 -11.25 21.13 10.80
C ALA A 214 -12.43 21.13 9.82
N ILE A 215 -12.29 21.74 8.63
CA ILE A 215 -13.32 21.77 7.60
C ILE A 215 -13.67 20.35 7.12
N VAL A 216 -12.67 19.53 6.82
CA VAL A 216 -12.86 18.16 6.35
C VAL A 216 -13.53 17.28 7.42
N LEU A 217 -13.08 17.36 8.69
CA LEU A 217 -13.62 16.59 9.80
C LEU A 217 -14.99 17.04 10.28
N SER A 218 -15.40 18.29 9.98
CA SER A 218 -16.75 18.78 10.31
C SER A 218 -17.83 18.21 9.38
N ASN A 219 -17.45 17.65 8.24
CA ASN A 219 -18.39 17.08 7.29
C ASN A 219 -18.74 15.63 7.64
N TRP A 220 -20.01 15.37 7.94
CA TRP A 220 -20.53 14.03 8.26
C TRP A 220 -20.26 12.99 7.12
N ALA A 221 -20.42 13.42 5.86
CA ALA A 221 -20.17 12.54 4.72
C ALA A 221 -18.70 12.04 4.67
N PHE A 222 -17.77 12.85 5.16
CA PHE A 222 -16.36 12.45 5.22
C PHE A 222 -16.11 11.31 6.21
N TRP A 223 -16.82 11.24 7.33
CA TRP A 223 -16.71 10.13 8.28
C TRP A 223 -17.22 8.82 7.68
N ILE A 224 -18.29 8.89 6.87
CA ILE A 224 -18.75 7.72 6.12
C ILE A 224 -17.70 7.27 5.11
N ILE A 225 -17.05 8.20 4.41
CA ILE A 225 -15.96 7.89 3.47
C ILE A 225 -14.75 7.29 4.19
N LEU A 226 -14.39 7.81 5.38
CA LEU A 226 -13.31 7.24 6.19
C LEU A 226 -13.62 5.80 6.59
N PHE A 227 -14.85 5.53 7.07
CA PHE A 227 -15.25 4.18 7.42
C PHE A 227 -15.30 3.27 6.18
N TYR A 228 -15.85 3.76 5.08
CA TYR A 228 -15.89 3.07 3.79
C TYR A 228 -14.50 2.67 3.28
N PHE A 229 -13.48 3.47 3.57
CA PHE A 229 -12.11 3.16 3.20
C PHE A 229 -11.40 2.30 4.25
N ALA A 230 -11.57 2.60 5.53
CA ALA A 230 -10.91 1.89 6.61
C ALA A 230 -11.37 0.43 6.75
N ALA A 231 -12.67 0.17 6.62
CA ALA A 231 -13.22 -1.17 6.79
C ALA A 231 -12.71 -2.18 5.74
N PRO A 232 -12.68 -1.88 4.42
CA PRO A 232 -12.05 -2.76 3.43
C PRO A 232 -10.52 -2.78 3.51
N SER A 233 -9.89 -1.77 4.11
CA SER A 233 -8.45 -1.79 4.34
C SER A 233 -8.04 -2.89 5.32
N LEU A 234 -8.92 -3.28 6.25
CA LEU A 234 -8.68 -4.42 7.15
C LEU A 234 -8.38 -5.71 6.36
N PRO A 235 -9.28 -6.28 5.54
CA PRO A 235 -8.96 -7.46 4.76
C PRO A 235 -7.85 -7.22 3.71
N GLY A 236 -7.71 -6.00 3.19
CA GLY A 236 -6.63 -5.64 2.28
C GLY A 236 -5.24 -5.80 2.91
N TRP A 237 -5.05 -5.39 4.16
CA TRP A 237 -3.81 -5.59 4.90
C TRP A 237 -3.69 -7.00 5.47
N ALA A 238 -4.80 -7.62 5.89
CA ALA A 238 -4.81 -9.02 6.30
C ALA A 238 -4.27 -9.92 5.19
N THR A 239 -4.73 -9.75 3.94
CA THR A 239 -4.23 -10.54 2.80
C THR A 239 -2.77 -10.25 2.48
N LYS A 240 -2.30 -9.00 2.60
CA LYS A 240 -0.89 -8.68 2.36
C LYS A 240 0.04 -9.34 3.38
N ASN A 241 -0.36 -9.38 4.65
CA ASN A 241 0.51 -9.80 5.74
C ASN A 241 0.33 -11.27 6.13
N TRP A 242 -0.89 -11.82 6.04
CA TRP A 242 -1.22 -13.14 6.56
C TRP A 242 -1.68 -14.17 5.53
N LEU A 243 -1.92 -13.75 4.26
CA LEU A 243 -2.36 -14.71 3.23
C LEU A 243 -1.33 -15.82 2.95
N PRO A 244 0.00 -15.56 2.93
CA PRO A 244 0.96 -16.62 2.80
C PRO A 244 0.85 -17.67 3.91
N THR A 245 0.69 -17.24 5.16
CA THR A 245 0.48 -18.13 6.31
C THR A 245 -0.83 -18.91 6.18
N LEU A 246 -1.93 -18.23 5.82
CA LEU A 246 -3.21 -18.87 5.60
C LEU A 246 -3.14 -19.96 4.50
N PHE A 247 -2.45 -19.68 3.39
CA PHE A 247 -2.24 -20.68 2.32
C PHE A 247 -1.42 -21.86 2.80
N SER A 248 -0.34 -21.60 3.54
CA SER A 248 0.50 -22.66 4.13
C SER A 248 -0.31 -23.57 5.05
N GLU A 249 -1.09 -22.99 5.97
CA GLU A 249 -1.93 -23.75 6.91
C GLU A 249 -3.09 -24.49 6.21
N SER A 250 -3.85 -23.80 5.35
CA SER A 250 -5.06 -24.36 4.72
C SER A 250 -4.74 -25.46 3.70
N LEU A 251 -3.61 -25.38 3.03
CA LEU A 251 -3.17 -26.34 2.00
C LEU A 251 -2.16 -27.35 2.53
N ASN A 252 -1.67 -27.18 3.76
CA ASN A 252 -0.62 -27.98 4.36
C ASN A 252 0.64 -28.09 3.46
N ILE A 253 1.08 -26.94 2.94
CA ILE A 253 2.28 -26.80 2.09
C ILE A 253 3.33 -25.91 2.76
N PRO A 254 4.62 -26.09 2.45
CA PRO A 254 5.67 -25.26 3.03
C PRO A 254 5.53 -23.80 2.61
N MET A 255 5.96 -22.87 3.47
CA MET A 255 5.91 -21.44 3.22
C MET A 255 6.67 -21.03 1.94
N ALA A 256 7.73 -21.77 1.57
CA ALA A 256 8.48 -21.57 0.33
C ALA A 256 7.62 -21.71 -0.94
N GLU A 257 6.52 -22.47 -0.87
CA GLU A 257 5.54 -22.62 -1.95
C GLU A 257 4.31 -21.73 -1.74
N ALA A 258 3.79 -21.67 -0.51
CA ALA A 258 2.62 -20.87 -0.15
C ALA A 258 2.85 -19.36 -0.40
N GLY A 259 4.05 -18.86 -0.11
CA GLY A 259 4.43 -17.47 -0.32
C GLY A 259 4.22 -17.01 -1.77
N PRO A 260 4.94 -17.58 -2.75
CA PRO A 260 4.78 -17.24 -4.16
C PRO A 260 3.35 -17.42 -4.67
N ILE A 261 2.69 -18.56 -4.35
CA ILE A 261 1.33 -18.85 -4.82
C ILE A 261 0.37 -17.76 -4.33
N SER A 262 0.40 -17.41 -3.05
CA SER A 262 -0.51 -16.42 -2.48
C SER A 262 -0.25 -15.01 -3.01
N THR A 263 1.00 -14.59 -3.07
CA THR A 263 1.35 -13.21 -3.48
C THR A 263 1.14 -12.97 -4.97
N ILE A 264 1.49 -13.94 -5.83
CA ILE A 264 1.22 -13.86 -7.26
C ILE A 264 -0.29 -13.86 -7.52
N THR A 265 -1.04 -14.72 -6.83
CA THR A 265 -2.51 -14.77 -6.93
C THR A 265 -3.12 -13.40 -6.67
N ILE A 266 -2.76 -12.76 -5.56
CA ILE A 266 -3.31 -11.43 -5.20
C ILE A 266 -2.79 -10.35 -6.14
N ALA A 267 -1.51 -10.31 -6.48
CA ALA A 267 -0.93 -9.26 -7.30
C ALA A 267 -1.55 -9.23 -8.70
N LEU A 268 -1.65 -10.39 -9.38
CA LEU A 268 -2.22 -10.49 -10.72
C LEU A 268 -3.72 -10.18 -10.72
N SER A 269 -4.47 -10.75 -9.79
CA SER A 269 -5.91 -10.55 -9.74
C SER A 269 -6.28 -9.11 -9.34
N SER A 270 -5.54 -8.48 -8.43
CA SER A 270 -5.74 -7.08 -8.08
C SER A 270 -5.42 -6.15 -9.25
N PHE A 271 -4.36 -6.43 -10.01
CA PHE A 271 -4.04 -5.67 -11.22
C PHE A 271 -5.17 -5.71 -12.24
N ILE A 272 -5.75 -6.91 -12.50
CA ILE A 272 -6.93 -7.06 -13.37
C ILE A 272 -8.11 -6.27 -12.78
N GLY A 273 -8.36 -6.40 -11.47
CA GLY A 273 -9.43 -5.71 -10.77
C GLY A 273 -9.36 -4.19 -10.90
N VAL A 274 -8.16 -3.61 -10.74
CA VAL A 274 -7.93 -2.15 -10.89
C VAL A 274 -8.27 -1.68 -12.30
N ILE A 275 -7.84 -2.41 -13.34
CA ILE A 275 -8.14 -2.05 -14.73
C ILE A 275 -9.65 -2.14 -15.00
N VAL A 276 -10.28 -3.25 -14.63
CA VAL A 276 -11.71 -3.46 -14.82
C VAL A 276 -12.52 -2.42 -14.06
N GLY A 277 -12.15 -2.19 -12.78
CA GLY A 277 -12.80 -1.21 -11.91
C GLY A 277 -12.71 0.21 -12.44
N GLY A 278 -11.54 0.63 -12.92
CA GLY A 278 -11.34 1.94 -13.52
C GLY A 278 -12.20 2.15 -14.78
N VAL A 279 -12.11 1.23 -15.73
CA VAL A 279 -12.88 1.31 -16.99
C VAL A 279 -14.39 1.29 -16.74
N LEU A 280 -14.86 0.39 -15.87
CA LEU A 280 -16.29 0.27 -15.55
C LEU A 280 -16.81 1.55 -14.88
N SER A 281 -16.07 2.04 -13.91
CA SER A 281 -16.37 3.25 -13.16
C SER A 281 -16.49 4.49 -14.06
N ASP A 282 -15.50 4.70 -14.94
CA ASP A 282 -15.48 5.85 -15.84
C ASP A 282 -16.61 5.83 -16.88
N LYS A 283 -16.99 4.65 -17.37
CA LYS A 283 -18.16 4.50 -18.24
C LYS A 283 -19.48 4.72 -17.51
N TRP A 284 -19.57 4.22 -16.29
CA TRP A 284 -20.83 4.26 -15.54
C TRP A 284 -21.13 5.64 -14.96
N VAL A 285 -20.10 6.37 -14.49
CA VAL A 285 -20.30 7.73 -13.94
C VAL A 285 -20.83 8.71 -15.00
N GLN A 286 -20.56 8.48 -16.29
CA GLN A 286 -21.11 9.31 -17.37
C GLN A 286 -22.64 9.18 -17.52
N LYS A 287 -23.20 8.06 -17.07
CA LYS A 287 -24.66 7.81 -17.13
C LYS A 287 -25.34 8.02 -15.78
N ASN A 288 -24.64 7.81 -14.70
CA ASN A 288 -25.14 7.90 -13.34
C ASN A 288 -24.03 8.41 -12.40
N ILE A 289 -24.25 9.55 -11.73
CA ILE A 289 -23.27 10.14 -10.80
C ILE A 289 -22.81 9.18 -9.70
N ARG A 290 -23.65 8.20 -9.32
CA ARG A 290 -23.32 7.13 -8.37
C ARG A 290 -22.56 5.96 -9.01
N GLY A 291 -22.21 6.02 -10.29
CA GLY A 291 -21.56 4.92 -11.01
C GLY A 291 -20.27 4.44 -10.33
N ARG A 292 -19.47 5.37 -9.77
CA ARG A 292 -18.25 5.05 -9.01
C ARG A 292 -18.55 4.32 -7.70
N VAL A 293 -19.58 4.77 -6.98
CA VAL A 293 -20.04 4.14 -5.75
C VAL A 293 -20.53 2.71 -6.03
N TYR A 294 -21.30 2.51 -7.08
CA TYR A 294 -21.79 1.18 -7.46
C TYR A 294 -20.67 0.25 -7.94
N THR A 295 -19.69 0.77 -8.68
CA THR A 295 -18.51 -0.02 -9.08
C THR A 295 -17.71 -0.47 -7.86
N GLY A 296 -17.43 0.42 -6.91
CA GLY A 296 -16.78 0.09 -5.64
C GLY A 296 -17.59 -0.94 -4.83
N ALA A 297 -18.94 -0.82 -4.84
CA ALA A 297 -19.82 -1.77 -4.16
C ALA A 297 -19.77 -3.18 -4.79
N ILE A 298 -19.68 -3.30 -6.11
CA ILE A 298 -19.46 -4.58 -6.78
C ILE A 298 -18.12 -5.18 -6.33
N GLY A 299 -17.05 -4.38 -6.28
CA GLY A 299 -15.75 -4.83 -5.79
C GLY A 299 -15.84 -5.38 -4.37
N LEU A 300 -16.42 -4.63 -3.44
CA LEU A 300 -16.61 -5.09 -2.06
C LEU A 300 -17.53 -6.32 -1.96
N GLY A 301 -18.59 -6.37 -2.77
CA GLY A 301 -19.48 -7.52 -2.82
C GLY A 301 -18.77 -8.82 -3.19
N LEU A 302 -17.78 -8.76 -4.08
CA LEU A 302 -16.95 -9.91 -4.46
C LEU A 302 -15.97 -10.33 -3.35
N THR A 303 -15.50 -9.41 -2.50
CA THR A 303 -14.58 -9.75 -1.42
C THR A 303 -15.28 -10.51 -0.27
N VAL A 304 -16.60 -10.36 -0.09
CA VAL A 304 -17.35 -11.03 0.97
C VAL A 304 -17.32 -12.56 0.84
N PRO A 305 -17.81 -13.18 -0.26
CA PRO A 305 -17.72 -14.63 -0.43
C PRO A 305 -16.27 -15.11 -0.49
N SER A 306 -15.36 -14.29 -1.00
CA SER A 306 -13.94 -14.61 -1.02
C SER A 306 -13.37 -14.78 0.39
N LEU A 307 -13.65 -13.85 1.32
CA LEU A 307 -13.20 -13.93 2.72
C LEU A 307 -13.76 -15.14 3.45
N LEU A 308 -15.02 -15.51 3.19
CA LEU A 308 -15.63 -16.73 3.72
C LEU A 308 -14.92 -17.98 3.18
N LEU A 309 -14.66 -18.03 1.88
CA LEU A 309 -13.95 -19.15 1.25
C LEU A 309 -12.48 -19.24 1.70
N LEU A 310 -11.80 -18.12 1.93
CA LEU A 310 -10.46 -18.09 2.53
C LEU A 310 -10.49 -18.61 3.97
N GLY A 311 -11.54 -18.27 4.72
CA GLY A 311 -11.69 -18.69 6.12
C GLY A 311 -11.98 -20.17 6.33
N PHE A 312 -12.70 -20.80 5.40
CA PHE A 312 -13.20 -22.17 5.55
C PHE A 312 -12.76 -23.11 4.42
N GLY A 313 -12.02 -22.64 3.44
CA GLY A 313 -11.55 -23.47 2.32
C GLY A 313 -10.31 -24.28 2.72
N HIS A 314 -10.29 -25.56 2.29
CA HIS A 314 -9.17 -26.50 2.55
C HIS A 314 -8.65 -27.17 1.27
N SER A 315 -9.16 -26.80 0.10
CA SER A 315 -8.68 -27.31 -1.18
C SER A 315 -7.94 -26.23 -1.97
N PHE A 316 -6.99 -26.65 -2.80
CA PHE A 316 -6.23 -25.73 -3.64
C PHE A 316 -7.16 -24.83 -4.48
N VAL A 317 -8.19 -25.42 -5.10
CA VAL A 317 -9.15 -24.67 -5.94
C VAL A 317 -9.95 -23.65 -5.11
N SER A 318 -10.40 -24.03 -3.89
CA SER A 318 -11.17 -23.12 -3.04
C SER A 318 -10.31 -21.97 -2.52
N VAL A 319 -9.09 -22.23 -2.06
CA VAL A 319 -8.21 -21.22 -1.45
C VAL A 319 -7.62 -20.29 -2.51
N VAL A 320 -7.08 -20.82 -3.60
CA VAL A 320 -6.53 -20.01 -4.70
C VAL A 320 -7.65 -19.27 -5.43
N GLY A 321 -8.78 -19.93 -5.69
CA GLY A 321 -9.96 -19.30 -6.31
C GLY A 321 -10.51 -18.15 -5.46
N ALA A 322 -10.54 -18.32 -4.14
CA ALA A 322 -10.91 -17.26 -3.21
C ALA A 322 -9.90 -16.10 -3.25
N GLY A 323 -8.61 -16.38 -3.27
CA GLY A 323 -7.57 -15.35 -3.41
C GLY A 323 -7.70 -14.55 -4.71
N LEU A 324 -7.96 -15.23 -5.84
CA LEU A 324 -8.23 -14.58 -7.12
C LEU A 324 -9.46 -13.67 -7.06
N LEU A 325 -10.56 -14.18 -6.48
CA LEU A 325 -11.81 -13.43 -6.35
C LEU A 325 -11.61 -12.20 -5.43
N PHE A 326 -10.85 -12.37 -4.33
CA PHE A 326 -10.50 -11.27 -3.43
C PHE A 326 -9.71 -10.20 -4.17
N GLY A 327 -8.65 -10.57 -4.88
CA GLY A 327 -7.81 -9.62 -5.57
C GLY A 327 -8.57 -8.83 -6.63
N VAL A 328 -9.37 -9.49 -7.46
CA VAL A 328 -10.25 -8.79 -8.43
C VAL A 328 -11.21 -7.84 -7.73
N GLY A 329 -11.93 -8.31 -6.70
CA GLY A 329 -12.89 -7.49 -5.96
C GLY A 329 -12.24 -6.30 -5.27
N TYR A 330 -11.13 -6.53 -4.58
CA TYR A 330 -10.38 -5.48 -3.90
C TYR A 330 -9.78 -4.47 -4.89
N GLY A 331 -9.25 -4.94 -6.02
CA GLY A 331 -8.73 -4.06 -7.08
C GLY A 331 -9.81 -3.14 -7.67
N ILE A 332 -11.02 -3.67 -7.92
CA ILE A 332 -12.18 -2.88 -8.37
C ILE A 332 -12.52 -1.79 -7.33
N PHE A 333 -12.55 -2.14 -6.06
CA PHE A 333 -12.79 -1.20 -4.97
C PHE A 333 -11.69 -0.13 -4.89
N ASP A 334 -10.43 -0.53 -4.87
CA ASP A 334 -9.27 0.34 -4.66
C ASP A 334 -9.12 1.39 -5.77
N ALA A 335 -9.39 1.03 -7.02
CA ALA A 335 -9.39 1.94 -8.16
C ALA A 335 -10.40 3.11 -8.01
N ASN A 336 -11.43 2.95 -7.18
CA ASN A 336 -12.49 3.94 -7.00
C ASN A 336 -12.35 4.82 -5.76
N ASN A 337 -11.40 4.55 -4.87
CA ASN A 337 -11.24 5.26 -3.60
C ASN A 337 -11.01 6.75 -3.78
N MET A 338 -9.97 7.13 -4.52
CA MET A 338 -9.67 8.54 -4.79
C MET A 338 -10.74 9.22 -5.66
N PRO A 339 -11.23 8.61 -6.75
CA PRO A 339 -12.34 9.14 -7.53
C PRO A 339 -13.62 9.40 -6.73
N ILE A 340 -13.99 8.51 -5.79
CA ILE A 340 -15.14 8.74 -4.91
C ILE A 340 -14.87 9.91 -3.97
N LEU A 341 -13.70 9.96 -3.31
CA LEU A 341 -13.33 11.08 -2.44
C LEU A 341 -13.47 12.44 -3.17
N CYS A 342 -13.03 12.49 -4.44
CA CYS A 342 -13.14 13.70 -5.26
C CYS A 342 -14.59 14.13 -5.58
N GLN A 343 -15.59 13.26 -5.41
CA GLN A 343 -16.99 13.61 -5.56
C GLN A 343 -17.59 14.27 -4.32
N PHE A 344 -16.91 14.23 -3.17
CA PHE A 344 -17.39 14.75 -1.89
C PHE A 344 -16.52 15.86 -1.31
N VAL A 345 -15.29 16.03 -1.81
CA VAL A 345 -14.33 17.00 -1.27
C VAL A 345 -13.84 17.90 -2.40
N SER A 346 -13.87 19.23 -2.16
CA SER A 346 -13.40 20.22 -3.11
C SER A 346 -11.90 20.09 -3.39
N ASP A 347 -11.44 20.56 -4.55
CA ASP A 347 -10.04 20.49 -5.00
C ASP A 347 -9.06 21.05 -3.97
N LYS A 348 -9.47 22.07 -3.25
CA LYS A 348 -8.66 22.75 -2.22
C LYS A 348 -8.31 21.84 -1.03
N HIS A 349 -9.17 20.89 -0.68
CA HIS A 349 -9.05 20.06 0.52
C HIS A 349 -8.78 18.58 0.22
N ARG A 350 -8.75 18.16 -1.07
CA ARG A 350 -8.53 16.75 -1.50
C ARG A 350 -7.25 16.15 -0.96
N GLY A 351 -6.15 16.90 -0.96
CA GLY A 351 -4.88 16.41 -0.43
C GLY A 351 -4.94 16.06 1.05
N THR A 352 -5.54 16.94 1.86
CA THR A 352 -5.73 16.72 3.30
C THR A 352 -6.67 15.53 3.56
N ALA A 353 -7.81 15.48 2.85
CA ALA A 353 -8.79 14.42 2.99
C ALA A 353 -8.20 13.04 2.61
N TYR A 354 -7.47 12.98 1.50
CA TYR A 354 -6.79 11.75 1.08
C TYR A 354 -5.71 11.31 2.08
N GLY A 355 -4.94 12.24 2.61
CA GLY A 355 -3.93 11.96 3.64
C GLY A 355 -4.54 11.32 4.89
N ILE A 356 -5.65 11.87 5.39
CA ILE A 356 -6.38 11.32 6.55
C ILE A 356 -6.94 9.93 6.21
N MET A 357 -7.57 9.80 5.05
CA MET A 357 -8.13 8.53 4.57
C MET A 357 -7.06 7.44 4.49
N ASN A 358 -5.90 7.75 3.89
CA ASN A 358 -4.77 6.82 3.80
C ASN A 358 -4.21 6.46 5.17
N MET A 359 -3.99 7.43 6.05
CA MET A 359 -3.54 7.20 7.43
C MET A 359 -4.50 6.28 8.19
N THR A 360 -5.81 6.52 8.09
CA THR A 360 -6.84 5.68 8.73
C THR A 360 -6.81 4.25 8.19
N GLY A 361 -6.67 4.07 6.88
CA GLY A 361 -6.55 2.75 6.26
C GLY A 361 -5.29 1.99 6.68
N VAL A 362 -4.17 2.70 6.84
CA VAL A 362 -2.92 2.10 7.33
C VAL A 362 -3.02 1.72 8.80
N PHE A 363 -3.65 2.54 9.65
CA PHE A 363 -3.89 2.21 11.06
C PHE A 363 -4.84 1.02 11.23
N ALA A 364 -5.90 0.95 10.41
CA ALA A 364 -6.74 -0.24 10.34
C ALA A 364 -5.90 -1.50 9.97
N GLY A 365 -4.97 -1.33 9.02
CA GLY A 365 -4.01 -2.35 8.64
C GLY A 365 -3.09 -2.80 9.76
N ALA A 366 -2.54 -1.87 10.53
CA ALA A 366 -1.71 -2.18 11.69
C ALA A 366 -2.50 -2.99 12.74
N ALA A 367 -3.69 -2.50 13.09
CA ALA A 367 -4.54 -3.13 14.09
C ALA A 367 -4.95 -4.57 13.67
N VAL A 368 -5.39 -4.78 12.43
CA VAL A 368 -5.78 -6.11 11.96
C VAL A 368 -4.59 -7.05 11.86
N THR A 369 -3.41 -6.55 11.48
CA THR A 369 -2.19 -7.37 11.38
C THR A 369 -1.80 -7.93 12.74
N GLU A 370 -1.84 -7.11 13.77
CA GLU A 370 -1.56 -7.52 15.15
C GLU A 370 -2.64 -8.46 15.71
N LEU A 371 -3.92 -8.15 15.47
CA LEU A 371 -5.03 -8.96 15.93
C LEU A 371 -5.03 -10.36 15.32
N LEU A 372 -4.78 -10.47 14.02
CA LEU A 372 -4.70 -11.78 13.34
C LEU A 372 -3.49 -12.59 13.82
N GLY A 373 -2.39 -11.96 14.22
CA GLY A 373 -1.27 -12.66 14.88
C GLY A 373 -1.72 -13.38 16.16
N LYS A 374 -2.46 -12.68 17.02
CA LYS A 374 -3.03 -13.28 18.25
C LYS A 374 -4.00 -14.43 17.96
N TRP A 375 -4.82 -14.32 16.92
CA TRP A 375 -5.75 -15.38 16.53
C TRP A 375 -5.06 -16.57 15.88
N THR A 376 -3.95 -16.35 15.17
CA THR A 376 -3.15 -17.43 14.58
C THR A 376 -2.56 -18.35 15.66
N ASP A 377 -2.10 -17.81 16.78
CA ASP A 377 -1.62 -18.61 17.92
C ASP A 377 -2.70 -19.52 18.52
N GLY A 378 -3.98 -19.14 18.38
CA GLY A 378 -5.14 -19.96 18.77
C GLY A 378 -5.66 -20.87 17.65
N GLY A 379 -5.01 -20.97 16.51
CA GLY A 379 -5.50 -21.71 15.33
C GLY A 379 -6.69 -21.06 14.63
N GLY A 380 -6.95 -19.78 14.89
CA GLY A 380 -8.12 -19.05 14.41
C GLY A 380 -7.90 -18.14 13.19
N LEU A 381 -6.78 -18.27 12.47
CA LEU A 381 -6.48 -17.36 11.36
C LEU A 381 -7.57 -17.36 10.29
N GLY A 382 -8.03 -18.53 9.86
CA GLY A 382 -9.13 -18.66 8.89
C GLY A 382 -10.43 -18.03 9.39
N GLN A 383 -10.79 -18.26 10.67
CA GLN A 383 -11.95 -17.61 11.28
C GLN A 383 -11.80 -16.08 11.29
N GLY A 384 -10.59 -15.59 11.54
CA GLY A 384 -10.26 -14.17 11.46
C GLY A 384 -10.58 -13.58 10.08
N PHE A 385 -10.15 -14.24 9.01
CA PHE A 385 -10.49 -13.83 7.65
C PHE A 385 -12.00 -13.86 7.38
N ALA A 386 -12.69 -14.90 7.82
CA ALA A 386 -14.14 -14.99 7.68
C ALA A 386 -14.88 -13.87 8.43
N MET A 387 -14.43 -13.50 9.64
CA MET A 387 -15.04 -12.40 10.40
C MET A 387 -14.88 -11.04 9.73
N LEU A 388 -13.80 -10.81 8.99
CA LEU A 388 -13.62 -9.59 8.21
C LEU A 388 -14.70 -9.41 7.15
N SER A 389 -15.33 -10.48 6.67
CA SER A 389 -16.46 -10.40 5.73
C SER A 389 -17.65 -9.64 6.29
N VAL A 390 -17.91 -9.75 7.61
CA VAL A 390 -19.01 -9.05 8.29
C VAL A 390 -18.75 -7.54 8.27
N ILE A 391 -17.50 -7.12 8.54
CA ILE A 391 -17.12 -5.71 8.53
C ILE A 391 -17.27 -5.13 7.12
N VAL A 392 -16.87 -5.90 6.10
CA VAL A 392 -17.02 -5.49 4.69
C VAL A 392 -18.50 -5.41 4.29
N LEU A 393 -19.34 -6.33 4.75
CA LEU A 393 -20.79 -6.27 4.52
C LEU A 393 -21.41 -5.00 5.11
N VAL A 394 -21.03 -4.61 6.33
CA VAL A 394 -21.49 -3.37 6.95
C VAL A 394 -21.01 -2.16 6.13
N ALA A 395 -19.74 -2.14 5.72
CA ALA A 395 -19.21 -1.07 4.86
C ALA A 395 -19.94 -0.98 3.52
N LEU A 396 -20.23 -2.12 2.89
CA LEU A 396 -21.00 -2.22 1.65
C LEU A 396 -22.42 -1.65 1.81
N ALA A 397 -23.11 -2.02 2.88
CA ALA A 397 -24.44 -1.51 3.17
C ALA A 397 -24.41 0.02 3.38
N LEU A 398 -23.51 0.53 4.22
CA LEU A 398 -23.36 1.97 4.46
C LEU A 398 -23.02 2.73 3.18
N GLN A 399 -22.14 2.19 2.33
CA GLN A 399 -21.80 2.77 1.03
C GLN A 399 -23.04 2.92 0.15
N LEU A 400 -23.82 1.86 0.00
CA LEU A 400 -25.01 1.85 -0.88
C LEU A 400 -26.12 2.80 -0.39
N PHE A 401 -26.33 2.88 0.92
CA PHE A 401 -27.39 3.69 1.49
C PHE A 401 -27.03 5.16 1.69
N PHE A 402 -25.81 5.46 2.13
CA PHE A 402 -25.41 6.80 2.56
C PHE A 402 -24.51 7.56 1.58
N LEU A 403 -23.65 6.89 0.79
CA LEU A 403 -22.81 7.59 -0.18
C LEU A 403 -23.62 8.00 -1.41
N ARG A 404 -24.19 9.20 -1.33
CA ARG A 404 -24.95 9.85 -2.41
C ARG A 404 -24.24 11.13 -2.83
N PRO A 405 -23.37 11.09 -3.86
CA PRO A 405 -22.76 12.31 -4.38
C PRO A 405 -23.87 13.26 -4.84
N LYS A 406 -23.88 14.47 -4.31
CA LYS A 406 -24.75 15.56 -4.74
C LYS A 406 -23.85 16.65 -5.30
N THR A 407 -24.26 17.25 -6.41
CA THR A 407 -23.57 18.39 -7.02
C THR A 407 -23.46 19.61 -6.07
N ASP A 408 -24.37 19.70 -5.08
CA ASP A 408 -24.50 20.88 -4.22
C ASP A 408 -23.87 20.72 -2.82
N ASN A 409 -23.25 19.58 -2.50
CA ASN A 409 -22.68 19.28 -1.18
C ASN A 409 -21.16 19.08 -1.23
N MET A 410 -20.46 19.73 -2.14
CA MET A 410 -19.01 19.81 -2.04
C MET A 410 -18.64 20.69 -0.84
N VAL A 411 -17.72 20.19 0.00
CA VAL A 411 -17.12 20.97 1.07
C VAL A 411 -16.27 22.05 0.42
N ASP A 412 -16.73 23.29 0.44
CA ASP A 412 -16.00 24.45 -0.04
C ASP A 412 -14.92 24.90 0.94
#